data_052cf3fe7b764cafd42910661a8cfb64
#
_entry.id   052cf3fe7b764cafd42910661a8cfb64
#
_cell.length_a   1.000
_cell.length_b   1.000
_cell.length_c   1.000
_cell.angle_alpha   90.00
_cell.angle_beta   90.00
_cell.angle_gamma   90.00
#
_symmetry.space_group_name_H-M   'P 1'
#
loop_
_entity.id
_entity.type
_entity.pdbx_description
1 polymer ?
#
loop_
_entity_poly.entity_id
_entity_poly.type
_entity_poly.pdbx_seq_one_letter_code
_entity_poly.pdbx_strand_id
1 'polypeptide(L)'
;MKKAVILATLIVAVGLIGPKFIGSGVNEKMDDFVGALNKTPGYEATIVSSQSSWFSTVATVKIGLDPAIFGDLTASPEAVEFFEDFSINAHVTAQHGPLLTLNGLGLGLLALKAEVDEATLRDYLAYSEDERLYSLLINIGLLGSASYSDEVEAFTVVDGSDKADSKSLSFSGWSGGGTMSASHLDYRGQMDSISMPQDVGFPLFQMRSVSLAMNMDDSWANMIAGAFYDSSFEFVIGSIAMGSPMDEKATLMVEKIVMDGVSEKSNDGQLMDVTLNYGIETIASEGFNAKDLVFNTEFNNLEKTFFTAFQEASVDPSEIDQMTEVLKSSLLPQLQASPEFNITEMSGGVGNGSFSGKMLMKITGVDSMPDVLEDPGFWLSKAGVDSTITLDKAMALWVGEKMLVSQLQGDPQMASQMTNKEIKDLAVQQAGAMIETLSQQGMVIATEDGDYQMMFTLKDSQATLNGNPMPLPF
;
A
#
# COMPACT_ATOMS: atom_id res chain seq x y z
N MET A 1 -3.87 -18.08 -13.42
CA MET A 1 -3.59 -16.72 -12.91
C MET A 1 -3.89 -16.56 -11.43
N LYS A 2 -5.11 -16.89 -10.93
CA LYS A 2 -5.45 -16.76 -9.50
C LYS A 2 -4.42 -17.45 -8.58
N LYS A 3 -4.06 -18.69 -8.89
CA LYS A 3 -3.07 -19.49 -8.12
C LYS A 3 -1.68 -18.86 -8.05
N ALA A 4 -1.23 -18.21 -9.13
CA ALA A 4 0.08 -17.57 -9.19
C ALA A 4 0.16 -16.27 -8.38
N VAL A 5 -0.91 -15.46 -8.39
CA VAL A 5 -0.99 -14.22 -7.57
C VAL A 5 -0.96 -14.58 -6.09
N ILE A 6 -1.69 -15.62 -5.70
CA ILE A 6 -1.74 -16.12 -4.32
C ILE A 6 -0.37 -16.61 -3.87
N LEU A 7 0.31 -17.38 -4.71
CA LEU A 7 1.64 -17.88 -4.41
C LEU A 7 2.67 -16.75 -4.27
N ALA A 8 2.62 -15.72 -5.13
CA ALA A 8 3.47 -14.54 -5.03
C ALA A 8 3.21 -13.78 -3.72
N THR A 9 1.94 -13.64 -3.31
CA THR A 9 1.58 -12.99 -2.04
C THR A 9 2.14 -13.75 -0.83
N LEU A 10 2.14 -15.08 -0.88
CA LEU A 10 2.65 -15.93 0.20
C LEU A 10 4.18 -15.82 0.33
N ILE A 11 4.90 -15.76 -0.78
CA ILE A 11 6.35 -15.59 -0.80
C ILE A 11 6.74 -14.22 -0.24
N VAL A 12 6.03 -13.17 -0.62
CA VAL A 12 6.23 -11.81 -0.09
C VAL A 12 5.96 -11.75 1.41
N ALA A 13 4.89 -12.42 1.88
CA ALA A 13 4.56 -12.45 3.31
C ALA A 13 5.63 -13.17 4.15
N VAL A 14 6.17 -14.30 3.67
CA VAL A 14 7.27 -15.00 4.35
C VAL A 14 8.52 -14.12 4.39
N GLY A 15 8.84 -13.39 3.32
CA GLY A 15 9.96 -12.46 3.24
C GLY A 15 9.83 -11.25 4.18
N LEU A 16 8.63 -10.68 4.32
CA LEU A 16 8.37 -9.53 5.21
C LEU A 16 8.36 -9.90 6.69
N ILE A 17 8.07 -11.15 7.02
CA ILE A 17 7.97 -11.62 8.41
C ILE A 17 9.32 -12.14 8.93
N GLY A 18 10.21 -12.60 8.06
CA GLY A 18 11.54 -13.16 8.41
C GLY A 18 12.37 -12.33 9.38
N PRO A 19 12.43 -10.99 9.27
CA PRO A 19 13.22 -10.14 10.18
C PRO A 19 12.75 -10.12 11.65
N LYS A 20 11.57 -10.65 11.99
CA LYS A 20 11.01 -10.60 13.35
C LYS A 20 11.66 -11.57 14.38
N PHE A 21 12.70 -12.36 14.02
CA PHE A 21 13.06 -13.57 14.78
C PHE A 21 14.40 -13.59 15.51
N ILE A 22 14.96 -12.48 15.93
CA ILE A 22 16.28 -12.48 16.55
C ILE A 22 16.20 -12.18 18.06
N GLY A 23 16.32 -13.22 18.88
CA GLY A 23 16.39 -13.12 20.35
C GLY A 23 16.55 -14.51 21.00
N SER A 24 16.94 -14.59 22.25
CA SER A 24 17.31 -15.78 23.03
C SER A 24 16.39 -16.99 22.84
N GLY A 25 16.94 -18.11 22.39
CA GLY A 25 16.24 -19.41 22.29
C GLY A 25 15.54 -19.61 20.95
N VAL A 26 16.20 -20.28 19.99
CA VAL A 26 15.65 -20.53 18.64
C VAL A 26 14.29 -21.20 18.67
N ASN A 27 14.07 -22.15 19.60
CA ASN A 27 12.77 -22.84 19.71
C ASN A 27 11.67 -21.92 20.21
N GLU A 28 11.91 -21.13 21.27
CA GLU A 28 10.94 -20.17 21.80
C GLU A 28 10.58 -19.11 20.73
N LYS A 29 11.57 -18.67 19.96
CA LYS A 29 11.34 -17.72 18.85
C LYS A 29 10.60 -18.32 17.68
N MET A 30 10.77 -19.61 17.39
CA MET A 30 9.95 -20.31 16.41
C MET A 30 8.49 -20.45 16.87
N ASP A 31 8.25 -20.72 18.16
CA ASP A 31 6.92 -20.75 18.72
C ASP A 31 6.26 -19.36 18.67
N ASP A 32 7.02 -18.30 19.02
CA ASP A 32 6.56 -16.91 18.87
C ASP A 32 6.20 -16.56 17.40
N PHE A 33 7.00 -17.06 16.46
CA PHE A 33 6.73 -16.88 15.03
C PHE A 33 5.45 -17.55 14.57
N VAL A 34 5.36 -18.82 14.82
CA VAL A 34 4.17 -19.57 14.47
C VAL A 34 2.94 -18.92 15.13
N GLY A 35 3.09 -18.48 16.39
CA GLY A 35 2.03 -17.74 17.09
C GLY A 35 1.68 -16.39 16.45
N ALA A 36 2.67 -15.68 15.91
CA ALA A 36 2.44 -14.42 15.20
C ALA A 36 1.80 -14.63 13.81
N LEU A 37 2.26 -15.65 13.07
CA LEU A 37 1.63 -16.05 11.80
C LEU A 37 0.16 -16.43 12.00
N ASN A 38 -0.15 -17.23 13.00
CA ASN A 38 -1.52 -17.68 13.29
C ASN A 38 -2.42 -16.53 13.80
N LYS A 39 -1.86 -15.40 14.23
CA LYS A 39 -2.62 -14.17 14.54
C LYS A 39 -2.80 -13.27 13.33
N THR A 40 -2.04 -13.49 12.27
CA THR A 40 -2.18 -12.74 11.02
C THR A 40 -3.26 -13.39 10.18
N PRO A 41 -4.36 -12.69 9.87
CA PRO A 41 -5.44 -13.25 9.07
C PRO A 41 -4.92 -13.85 7.77
N GLY A 42 -5.40 -15.04 7.44
CA GLY A 42 -5.07 -15.74 6.20
C GLY A 42 -3.88 -16.66 6.23
N TYR A 43 -3.26 -16.83 7.37
CA TYR A 43 -2.15 -17.75 7.51
C TYR A 43 -2.40 -18.76 8.62
N GLU A 44 -2.06 -20.03 8.34
CA GLU A 44 -1.98 -21.09 9.32
C GLU A 44 -0.54 -21.63 9.35
N ALA A 45 0.08 -21.70 10.52
CA ALA A 45 1.42 -22.21 10.65
C ALA A 45 1.53 -23.26 11.77
N THR A 46 2.36 -24.28 11.56
CA THR A 46 2.59 -25.35 12.54
C THR A 46 4.02 -25.85 12.46
N ILE A 47 4.68 -26.06 13.60
CA ILE A 47 5.98 -26.71 13.66
C ILE A 47 5.79 -28.21 13.48
N VAL A 48 6.20 -28.74 12.33
CA VAL A 48 6.09 -30.18 11.99
C VAL A 48 7.17 -30.99 12.70
N SER A 49 8.36 -30.44 12.79
CA SER A 49 9.49 -31.07 13.47
C SER A 49 10.46 -30.02 13.99
N SER A 50 11.09 -30.31 15.12
CA SER A 50 12.19 -29.52 15.65
C SER A 50 13.19 -30.46 16.35
N GLN A 51 14.46 -30.33 16.02
CA GLN A 51 15.56 -31.06 16.62
C GLN A 51 16.67 -30.10 17.00
N SER A 52 16.93 -29.97 18.28
CA SER A 52 17.99 -29.10 18.81
C SER A 52 19.17 -29.92 19.33
N SER A 53 20.38 -29.46 19.03
CA SER A 53 21.63 -29.95 19.55
C SER A 53 22.40 -28.79 20.22
N TRP A 54 23.61 -29.08 20.75
CA TRP A 54 24.47 -28.07 21.37
C TRP A 54 24.86 -26.93 20.43
N PHE A 55 25.01 -27.22 19.15
CA PHE A 55 25.54 -26.28 18.16
C PHE A 55 24.57 -25.96 17.04
N SER A 56 23.43 -26.64 16.96
CA SER A 56 22.47 -26.41 15.87
C SER A 56 21.04 -26.80 16.26
N THR A 57 20.11 -26.12 15.63
CA THR A 57 18.68 -26.48 15.63
C THR A 57 18.23 -26.62 14.18
N VAL A 58 17.52 -27.70 13.87
CA VAL A 58 16.88 -27.90 12.56
C VAL A 58 15.40 -28.09 12.80
N ALA A 59 14.59 -27.37 12.07
CA ALA A 59 13.14 -27.42 12.18
C ALA A 59 12.47 -27.34 10.82
N THR A 60 11.24 -27.83 10.75
CA THR A 60 10.34 -27.64 9.60
C THR A 60 9.08 -27.00 10.11
N VAL A 61 8.73 -25.88 9.51
CA VAL A 61 7.47 -25.14 9.77
C VAL A 61 6.60 -25.28 8.54
N LYS A 62 5.42 -25.87 8.72
CA LYS A 62 4.38 -25.93 7.69
C LYS A 62 3.58 -24.63 7.74
N ILE A 63 3.40 -23.97 6.59
CA ILE A 63 2.63 -22.73 6.45
C ILE A 63 1.54 -23.01 5.42
N GLY A 64 0.29 -22.81 5.80
CA GLY A 64 -0.91 -22.89 4.97
C GLY A 64 -1.55 -21.53 4.77
N LEU A 65 -2.56 -21.48 3.91
CA LEU A 65 -3.38 -20.31 3.65
C LEU A 65 -4.80 -20.55 4.13
N ASP A 66 -5.38 -19.59 4.86
CA ASP A 66 -6.79 -19.61 5.19
C ASP A 66 -7.61 -19.09 4.00
N PRO A 67 -8.48 -19.92 3.38
CA PRO A 67 -9.30 -19.49 2.24
C PRO A 67 -10.19 -18.28 2.54
N ALA A 68 -10.58 -18.09 3.80
CA ALA A 68 -11.56 -17.07 4.21
C ALA A 68 -11.16 -15.64 3.84
N ILE A 69 -9.84 -15.33 3.80
CA ILE A 69 -9.38 -13.97 3.49
C ILE A 69 -9.38 -13.65 1.99
N PHE A 70 -9.51 -14.65 1.13
CA PHE A 70 -9.40 -14.44 -0.33
C PHE A 70 -10.74 -14.10 -0.99
N GLY A 71 -11.84 -13.99 -0.22
CA GLY A 71 -13.14 -13.49 -0.65
C GLY A 71 -13.60 -14.03 -2.02
N ASP A 72 -13.81 -13.14 -2.99
CA ASP A 72 -14.24 -13.52 -4.35
C ASP A 72 -13.26 -14.43 -5.10
N LEU A 73 -11.99 -14.51 -4.70
CA LEU A 73 -11.02 -15.44 -5.29
C LEU A 73 -11.34 -16.90 -4.93
N THR A 74 -12.06 -17.13 -3.84
CA THR A 74 -12.53 -18.46 -3.38
C THR A 74 -13.98 -18.75 -3.79
N ALA A 75 -14.58 -17.98 -4.71
CA ALA A 75 -15.95 -18.14 -5.14
C ALA A 75 -16.25 -19.48 -5.87
N SER A 76 -15.22 -20.27 -6.24
CA SER A 76 -15.40 -21.60 -6.81
C SER A 76 -14.96 -22.70 -5.83
N PRO A 77 -15.67 -23.84 -5.76
CA PRO A 77 -15.27 -24.98 -4.91
C PRO A 77 -13.84 -25.48 -5.18
N GLU A 78 -13.41 -25.44 -6.43
CA GLU A 78 -12.05 -25.84 -6.83
C GLU A 78 -10.97 -24.88 -6.29
N ALA A 79 -11.29 -23.60 -6.15
CA ALA A 79 -10.39 -22.65 -5.51
C ALA A 79 -10.30 -22.89 -4.00
N VAL A 80 -11.40 -23.16 -3.33
CA VAL A 80 -11.43 -23.49 -1.89
C VAL A 80 -10.59 -24.74 -1.63
N GLU A 81 -10.83 -25.83 -2.37
CA GLU A 81 -10.06 -27.08 -2.26
C GLU A 81 -8.55 -26.84 -2.48
N PHE A 82 -8.20 -25.98 -3.43
CA PHE A 82 -6.79 -25.60 -3.64
C PHE A 82 -6.18 -24.91 -2.43
N PHE A 83 -6.88 -23.97 -1.79
CA PHE A 83 -6.36 -23.25 -0.64
C PHE A 83 -6.27 -24.15 0.61
N GLU A 84 -7.25 -25.03 0.83
CA GLU A 84 -7.24 -25.95 1.96
C GLU A 84 -6.10 -26.97 1.87
N ASP A 85 -5.79 -27.45 0.66
CA ASP A 85 -4.70 -28.39 0.42
C ASP A 85 -3.33 -27.71 0.26
N PHE A 86 -3.32 -26.40 -0.01
CA PHE A 86 -2.07 -25.68 -0.26
C PHE A 86 -1.31 -25.41 1.03
N SER A 87 -0.11 -25.93 1.10
CA SER A 87 0.82 -25.63 2.18
C SER A 87 2.26 -25.75 1.70
N ILE A 88 3.15 -24.98 2.31
CA ILE A 88 4.58 -25.04 2.08
C ILE A 88 5.32 -25.40 3.36
N ASN A 89 6.44 -26.08 3.22
CA ASN A 89 7.35 -26.34 4.34
C ASN A 89 8.55 -25.39 4.26
N ALA A 90 8.73 -24.59 5.30
CA ALA A 90 9.93 -23.80 5.50
C ALA A 90 10.93 -24.63 6.34
N HIS A 91 12.08 -24.91 5.76
CA HIS A 91 13.18 -25.62 6.42
C HIS A 91 14.09 -24.63 7.11
N VAL A 92 14.12 -24.64 8.42
CA VAL A 92 14.92 -23.74 9.25
C VAL A 92 16.13 -24.47 9.80
N THR A 93 17.32 -23.94 9.55
CA THR A 93 18.57 -24.40 10.14
C THR A 93 19.19 -23.24 10.90
N ALA A 94 19.44 -23.42 12.18
CA ALA A 94 20.13 -22.46 13.03
C ALA A 94 21.41 -23.06 13.58
N GLN A 95 22.50 -22.33 13.51
CA GLN A 95 23.78 -22.70 14.08
C GLN A 95 24.11 -21.77 15.25
N HIS A 96 24.41 -22.34 16.39
CA HIS A 96 24.73 -21.62 17.61
C HIS A 96 26.25 -21.37 17.70
N GLY A 97 26.63 -20.10 18.02
CA GLY A 97 28.02 -19.70 18.09
C GLY A 97 28.88 -20.38 19.18
N PRO A 98 30.11 -19.96 19.34
CA PRO A 98 30.69 -18.73 18.79
C PRO A 98 31.28 -18.85 17.36
N LEU A 99 31.55 -20.05 16.86
CA LEU A 99 32.05 -20.27 15.51
C LEU A 99 30.90 -20.66 14.60
N LEU A 100 30.65 -19.86 13.58
CA LEU A 100 29.56 -20.04 12.63
C LEU A 100 30.11 -20.42 11.27
N THR A 101 29.47 -21.38 10.61
CA THR A 101 29.87 -21.88 9.27
C THR A 101 28.68 -21.98 8.30
N LEU A 102 27.48 -21.78 8.77
CA LEU A 102 26.25 -21.95 7.98
C LEU A 102 26.18 -20.97 6.80
N ASN A 103 26.52 -19.71 7.03
CA ASN A 103 26.52 -18.63 6.03
C ASN A 103 27.93 -18.10 5.74
N GLY A 104 28.93 -19.02 5.72
CA GLY A 104 30.36 -18.72 5.63
C GLY A 104 31.03 -18.73 7.01
N LEU A 105 32.39 -18.81 7.00
CA LEU A 105 33.14 -18.85 8.24
C LEU A 105 33.12 -17.52 8.96
N GLY A 106 32.60 -17.48 10.19
CA GLY A 106 32.47 -16.26 11.00
C GLY A 106 32.45 -16.55 12.50
N LEU A 107 32.45 -15.44 13.27
CA LEU A 107 32.24 -15.45 14.72
C LEU A 107 30.94 -14.72 15.03
N GLY A 108 30.06 -15.37 15.77
CA GLY A 108 28.76 -14.78 16.13
C GLY A 108 28.02 -15.61 17.18
N LEU A 109 26.85 -15.13 17.55
CA LEU A 109 25.97 -15.82 18.50
C LEU A 109 25.08 -16.84 17.77
N LEU A 110 24.61 -16.49 16.57
CA LEU A 110 23.66 -17.29 15.79
C LEU A 110 23.86 -17.05 14.29
N ALA A 111 23.80 -18.10 13.50
CA ALA A 111 23.50 -18.03 12.07
C ALA A 111 22.24 -18.86 11.81
N LEU A 112 21.27 -18.26 11.10
CA LEU A 112 20.02 -18.92 10.75
C LEU A 112 19.86 -18.87 9.23
N LYS A 113 19.41 -19.98 8.68
CA LYS A 113 18.98 -20.12 7.29
C LYS A 113 17.58 -20.71 7.27
N ALA A 114 16.65 -20.04 6.61
CA ALA A 114 15.32 -20.56 6.33
C ALA A 114 15.15 -20.68 4.82
N GLU A 115 14.70 -21.84 4.34
CA GLU A 115 14.56 -22.15 2.92
C GLU A 115 13.19 -22.76 2.63
N VAL A 116 12.64 -22.42 1.47
CA VAL A 116 11.45 -23.04 0.91
C VAL A 116 11.83 -23.69 -0.41
N ASP A 117 11.70 -25.02 -0.46
CA ASP A 117 11.88 -25.81 -1.67
C ASP A 117 10.93 -27.02 -1.60
N GLU A 118 9.78 -26.87 -2.16
CA GLU A 118 8.74 -27.90 -2.17
C GLU A 118 8.57 -28.47 -3.57
N ALA A 119 8.56 -29.78 -3.69
CA ALA A 119 8.31 -30.46 -4.96
C ALA A 119 6.95 -30.05 -5.57
N THR A 120 5.94 -29.85 -4.71
CA THR A 120 4.60 -29.41 -5.11
C THR A 120 4.58 -28.01 -5.73
N LEU A 121 5.53 -27.13 -5.35
CA LEU A 121 5.63 -25.80 -5.97
C LEU A 121 6.14 -25.88 -7.40
N ARG A 122 6.97 -26.87 -7.71
CA ARG A 122 7.52 -27.08 -9.07
C ARG A 122 6.45 -27.54 -10.07
N ASP A 123 5.32 -28.03 -9.60
CA ASP A 123 4.15 -28.33 -10.45
C ASP A 123 3.48 -27.05 -10.98
N TYR A 124 3.73 -25.92 -10.30
CA TYR A 124 3.12 -24.61 -10.61
C TYR A 124 4.14 -23.55 -11.03
N LEU A 125 5.40 -23.68 -10.59
CA LEU A 125 6.47 -22.72 -10.82
C LEU A 125 7.70 -23.41 -11.41
N ALA A 126 8.13 -22.95 -12.57
CA ALA A 126 9.41 -23.35 -13.17
C ALA A 126 10.50 -22.40 -12.67
N TYR A 127 11.43 -22.91 -11.89
CA TYR A 127 12.66 -22.24 -11.42
C TYR A 127 13.84 -23.23 -11.44
N SER A 128 15.07 -22.73 -11.23
CA SER A 128 16.29 -23.55 -11.29
C SER A 128 16.20 -24.78 -10.37
N GLU A 129 16.58 -25.96 -10.87
CA GLU A 129 16.54 -27.21 -10.10
C GLU A 129 17.51 -27.19 -8.89
N ASP A 130 18.62 -26.47 -9.01
CA ASP A 130 19.66 -26.39 -7.98
C ASP A 130 19.40 -25.26 -6.94
N GLU A 131 18.38 -24.42 -7.17
CA GLU A 131 18.07 -23.27 -6.33
C GLU A 131 16.83 -23.50 -5.46
N ARG A 132 16.72 -22.72 -4.38
CA ARG A 132 15.56 -22.67 -3.49
C ARG A 132 14.64 -21.55 -3.91
N LEU A 133 13.33 -21.78 -3.93
CA LEU A 133 12.38 -20.75 -4.30
C LEU A 133 12.50 -19.51 -3.40
N TYR A 134 12.74 -19.73 -2.12
CA TYR A 134 12.98 -18.67 -1.14
C TYR A 134 14.10 -19.05 -0.20
N SER A 135 14.95 -18.09 0.12
CA SER A 135 15.97 -18.22 1.16
C SER A 135 16.04 -16.95 2.02
N LEU A 136 16.17 -17.14 3.33
CA LEU A 136 16.45 -16.10 4.31
C LEU A 136 17.70 -16.49 5.09
N LEU A 137 18.67 -15.61 5.14
CA LEU A 137 19.91 -15.77 5.90
C LEU A 137 19.96 -14.69 6.98
N ILE A 138 20.22 -15.08 8.23
CA ILE A 138 20.37 -14.15 9.35
C ILE A 138 21.67 -14.50 10.09
N ASN A 139 22.49 -13.51 10.37
CA ASN A 139 23.70 -13.65 11.17
C ASN A 139 23.66 -12.66 12.34
N ILE A 140 23.76 -13.16 13.56
CA ILE A 140 23.85 -12.35 14.77
C ILE A 140 25.29 -12.36 15.26
N GLY A 141 25.92 -11.19 15.23
CA GLY A 141 27.27 -10.97 15.72
C GLY A 141 27.38 -11.09 17.24
N LEU A 142 28.62 -11.18 17.76
CA LEU A 142 28.89 -11.29 19.20
C LEU A 142 28.38 -10.13 20.05
N LEU A 143 28.17 -8.96 19.43
CA LEU A 143 27.65 -7.75 20.10
C LEU A 143 26.12 -7.59 19.96
N GLY A 144 25.43 -8.59 19.39
CA GLY A 144 23.98 -8.59 19.25
C GLY A 144 23.43 -7.86 18.02
N SER A 145 24.29 -7.24 17.20
CA SER A 145 23.86 -6.72 15.91
C SER A 145 23.64 -7.89 14.94
N ALA A 146 22.62 -7.79 14.09
CA ALA A 146 22.34 -8.78 13.08
C ALA A 146 22.44 -8.18 11.68
N SER A 147 22.88 -8.99 10.73
CA SER A 147 22.67 -8.78 9.30
C SER A 147 21.77 -9.87 8.76
N TYR A 148 20.94 -9.51 7.79
CA TYR A 148 20.06 -10.46 7.13
C TYR A 148 19.98 -10.18 5.64
N SER A 149 19.69 -11.23 4.88
CA SER A 149 19.38 -11.15 3.45
C SER A 149 18.29 -12.15 3.12
N ASP A 150 17.43 -11.79 2.20
CA ASP A 150 16.39 -12.63 1.66
C ASP A 150 16.42 -12.63 0.14
N GLU A 151 16.04 -13.75 -0.43
CA GLU A 151 16.02 -13.96 -1.88
C GLU A 151 14.82 -14.80 -2.27
N VAL A 152 14.09 -14.35 -3.28
CA VAL A 152 13.10 -15.15 -4.00
C VAL A 152 13.68 -15.43 -5.37
N GLU A 153 13.82 -16.70 -5.72
CA GLU A 153 14.35 -17.12 -7.02
C GLU A 153 13.45 -16.68 -8.18
N ALA A 154 14.06 -16.40 -9.32
CA ALA A 154 13.34 -16.12 -10.53
C ALA A 154 12.52 -17.35 -10.96
N PHE A 155 11.26 -17.14 -11.33
CA PHE A 155 10.38 -18.22 -11.76
C PHE A 155 9.44 -17.81 -12.89
N THR A 156 8.92 -18.84 -13.55
CA THR A 156 7.81 -18.70 -14.49
C THR A 156 6.65 -19.56 -14.02
N VAL A 157 5.43 -19.03 -14.05
CA VAL A 157 4.24 -19.81 -13.69
C VAL A 157 3.94 -20.82 -14.79
N VAL A 158 3.80 -22.08 -14.40
CA VAL A 158 3.44 -23.18 -15.32
C VAL A 158 1.93 -23.36 -15.25
N ASP A 159 1.26 -23.24 -16.41
CA ASP A 159 -0.14 -23.65 -16.51
C ASP A 159 -0.16 -25.17 -16.76
N GLY A 160 -0.81 -25.94 -15.88
CA GLY A 160 -0.83 -27.41 -15.89
C GLY A 160 -1.43 -28.10 -17.16
N SER A 161 -1.63 -27.36 -18.25
CA SER A 161 -1.88 -27.89 -19.56
C SER A 161 -0.54 -28.13 -20.27
N ASP A 162 -0.29 -29.34 -20.75
CA ASP A 162 0.88 -29.82 -21.52
C ASP A 162 1.26 -29.00 -22.78
N LYS A 163 0.97 -27.71 -22.79
CA LYS A 163 1.29 -26.83 -23.90
C LYS A 163 2.52 -26.00 -23.57
N ALA A 164 3.65 -26.46 -24.11
CA ALA A 164 4.93 -25.76 -24.10
C ALA A 164 4.91 -24.34 -24.70
N ASP A 165 3.75 -23.83 -25.10
CA ASP A 165 3.53 -22.55 -25.77
C ASP A 165 2.65 -21.55 -24.97
N SER A 166 2.20 -21.90 -23.74
CA SER A 166 1.40 -20.96 -22.96
C SER A 166 2.32 -19.87 -22.41
N LYS A 167 2.12 -18.64 -22.87
CA LYS A 167 2.79 -17.45 -22.35
C LYS A 167 2.32 -17.21 -20.92
N SER A 168 3.21 -17.44 -19.98
CA SER A 168 2.92 -17.43 -18.55
C SER A 168 3.56 -16.24 -17.85
N LEU A 169 3.10 -15.91 -16.65
CA LEU A 169 3.68 -14.87 -15.82
C LEU A 169 5.13 -15.27 -15.46
N SER A 170 6.06 -14.36 -15.73
CA SER A 170 7.47 -14.48 -15.35
C SER A 170 7.82 -13.46 -14.28
N PHE A 171 8.55 -13.91 -13.27
CA PHE A 171 9.08 -13.11 -12.17
C PHE A 171 10.61 -13.20 -12.20
N SER A 172 11.29 -12.07 -12.15
CA SER A 172 12.75 -12.00 -12.27
C SER A 172 13.52 -12.34 -11.01
N GLY A 173 12.83 -12.62 -9.92
CA GLY A 173 13.40 -12.76 -8.60
C GLY A 173 13.33 -11.47 -7.78
N TRP A 174 13.50 -11.65 -6.48
CA TRP A 174 13.64 -10.57 -5.49
C TRP A 174 14.92 -10.77 -4.71
N SER A 175 15.66 -9.73 -4.44
CA SER A 175 16.78 -9.76 -3.52
C SER A 175 16.70 -8.62 -2.54
N GLY A 176 16.84 -8.92 -1.25
CA GLY A 176 16.78 -7.96 -0.19
C GLY A 176 17.75 -8.23 0.92
N GLY A 177 17.84 -7.30 1.86
CA GLY A 177 18.66 -7.44 3.05
C GLY A 177 18.88 -6.15 3.78
N GLY A 178 19.51 -6.26 4.94
CA GLY A 178 19.76 -5.13 5.80
C GLY A 178 20.47 -5.50 7.08
N THR A 179 20.39 -4.58 8.03
CA THR A 179 20.95 -4.76 9.36
C THR A 179 19.89 -4.52 10.44
N MET A 180 20.14 -5.08 11.60
CA MET A 180 19.27 -4.95 12.75
C MET A 180 20.06 -4.92 14.03
N SER A 181 19.63 -4.09 14.95
CA SER A 181 20.14 -3.96 16.32
C SER A 181 19.00 -4.01 17.33
N ALA A 182 19.28 -3.77 18.61
CA ALA A 182 18.25 -3.72 19.65
C ALA A 182 17.26 -2.55 19.46
N SER A 183 17.60 -1.53 18.68
CA SER A 183 16.81 -0.30 18.53
C SER A 183 16.79 0.25 17.11
N HIS A 184 17.17 -0.54 16.12
CA HIS A 184 17.19 -0.08 14.73
C HIS A 184 17.06 -1.27 13.78
N LEU A 185 16.30 -1.10 12.72
CA LEU A 185 16.19 -2.02 11.59
C LEU A 185 16.28 -1.21 10.30
N ASP A 186 17.13 -1.64 9.39
CA ASP A 186 17.10 -1.19 8.00
C ASP A 186 16.84 -2.38 7.07
N TYR A 187 16.15 -2.13 5.96
CA TYR A 187 15.90 -3.10 4.90
C TYR A 187 15.97 -2.43 3.55
N ARG A 188 16.54 -3.12 2.56
CA ARG A 188 16.48 -2.74 1.15
C ARG A 188 16.29 -3.97 0.31
N GLY A 189 15.31 -3.92 -0.59
CA GLY A 189 15.03 -5.01 -1.52
C GLY A 189 14.70 -4.49 -2.90
N GLN A 190 14.91 -5.34 -3.91
CA GLN A 190 14.68 -4.98 -5.31
C GLN A 190 14.28 -6.18 -6.15
N MET A 191 13.58 -5.88 -7.23
CA MET A 191 13.15 -6.80 -8.27
C MET A 191 13.27 -6.12 -9.63
N ASP A 192 13.78 -6.82 -10.63
CA ASP A 192 13.92 -6.25 -11.97
C ASP A 192 12.59 -6.20 -12.70
N SER A 193 11.82 -7.29 -12.70
CA SER A 193 10.54 -7.31 -13.43
C SER A 193 9.56 -8.40 -13.00
N ILE A 194 8.27 -8.09 -13.20
CA ILE A 194 7.20 -9.07 -13.38
C ILE A 194 6.61 -8.84 -14.76
N SER A 195 6.44 -9.88 -15.56
CA SER A 195 5.87 -9.75 -16.90
C SER A 195 4.95 -10.91 -17.23
N MET A 196 3.86 -10.59 -17.90
CA MET A 196 2.95 -11.53 -18.55
C MET A 196 2.82 -11.10 -20.00
N PRO A 197 3.43 -11.85 -20.94
CA PRO A 197 3.31 -11.54 -22.35
C PRO A 197 1.86 -11.70 -22.80
N GLN A 198 1.49 -10.95 -23.83
CA GLN A 198 0.16 -11.03 -24.41
C GLN A 198 -0.10 -12.41 -24.99
N ASP A 199 -1.29 -12.96 -24.68
CA ASP A 199 -1.83 -14.16 -25.32
C ASP A 199 -3.34 -14.01 -25.57
N VAL A 200 -3.93 -14.93 -26.33
CA VAL A 200 -5.37 -14.93 -26.61
C VAL A 200 -6.16 -14.93 -25.30
N GLY A 201 -6.84 -13.82 -25.02
CA GLY A 201 -7.64 -13.62 -23.83
C GLY A 201 -6.91 -13.00 -22.63
N PHE A 202 -5.58 -12.77 -22.71
CA PHE A 202 -4.81 -12.11 -21.64
C PHE A 202 -4.14 -10.84 -22.15
N PRO A 203 -4.27 -9.71 -21.43
CA PRO A 203 -3.57 -8.48 -21.77
C PRO A 203 -2.06 -8.62 -21.50
N LEU A 204 -1.26 -7.87 -22.24
CA LEU A 204 0.12 -7.61 -21.86
C LEU A 204 0.15 -6.96 -20.46
N PHE A 205 0.99 -7.47 -19.58
CA PHE A 205 1.31 -6.82 -18.32
C PHE A 205 2.82 -6.86 -18.10
N GLN A 206 3.40 -5.73 -17.71
CA GLN A 206 4.80 -5.64 -17.35
C GLN A 206 4.99 -4.58 -16.27
N MET A 207 5.69 -4.98 -15.21
CA MET A 207 6.17 -4.08 -14.15
C MET A 207 7.69 -4.23 -14.07
N ARG A 208 8.42 -3.13 -13.93
CA ARG A 208 9.89 -3.14 -13.92
C ARG A 208 10.46 -2.26 -12.82
N SER A 209 11.67 -2.65 -12.37
CA SER A 209 12.51 -1.88 -11.47
C SER A 209 11.76 -1.52 -10.18
N VAL A 210 11.30 -2.54 -9.45
CA VAL A 210 10.67 -2.35 -8.15
C VAL A 210 11.74 -2.34 -7.07
N SER A 211 11.69 -1.37 -6.18
CA SER A 211 12.55 -1.32 -5.00
C SER A 211 11.79 -0.87 -3.76
N LEU A 212 12.22 -1.36 -2.62
CA LEU A 212 11.72 -1.02 -1.29
C LEU A 212 12.91 -0.73 -0.38
N ALA A 213 12.88 0.41 0.30
CA ALA A 213 13.78 0.72 1.40
C ALA A 213 12.95 1.05 2.65
N MET A 214 13.37 0.55 3.80
CA MET A 214 12.71 0.82 5.09
C MET A 214 13.75 1.03 6.17
N ASN A 215 13.48 1.97 7.08
CA ASN A 215 14.22 2.17 8.32
C ASN A 215 13.23 2.29 9.46
N MET A 216 13.54 1.69 10.60
CA MET A 216 12.72 1.73 11.81
C MET A 216 13.63 1.93 13.01
N ASP A 217 13.33 2.93 13.84
CA ASP A 217 14.12 3.32 14.99
C ASP A 217 13.34 3.08 16.27
N ASP A 218 13.33 1.84 16.74
CA ASP A 218 12.87 1.44 18.08
C ASP A 218 13.32 0.01 18.41
N SER A 219 12.98 -0.44 19.61
CA SER A 219 13.19 -1.83 20.00
C SER A 219 12.21 -2.78 19.31
N TRP A 220 12.67 -3.97 19.02
CA TRP A 220 11.81 -5.04 18.50
C TRP A 220 10.57 -5.29 19.34
N ALA A 221 10.71 -5.26 20.66
CA ALA A 221 9.62 -5.49 21.58
C ALA A 221 8.51 -4.43 21.37
N ASN A 222 8.89 -3.18 21.19
CA ASN A 222 7.96 -2.07 20.96
C ASN A 222 7.29 -2.18 19.58
N MET A 223 8.05 -2.51 18.53
CA MET A 223 7.51 -2.70 17.18
C MET A 223 6.46 -3.82 17.15
N ILE A 224 6.75 -4.97 17.78
CA ILE A 224 5.81 -6.11 17.85
C ILE A 224 4.58 -5.77 18.70
N ALA A 225 4.75 -4.97 19.77
CA ALA A 225 3.66 -4.54 20.63
C ALA A 225 2.74 -3.47 20.00
N GLY A 226 3.00 -3.05 18.75
CA GLY A 226 2.22 -1.98 18.09
C GLY A 226 2.46 -0.61 18.70
N ALA A 227 3.61 -0.39 19.36
CA ALA A 227 3.99 0.93 19.86
C ALA A 227 4.31 1.87 18.69
N PHE A 228 4.14 3.17 18.93
CA PHE A 228 4.62 4.17 17.98
C PHE A 228 6.15 4.20 17.94
N TYR A 229 6.72 4.26 16.76
CA TYR A 229 8.15 4.35 16.51
C TYR A 229 8.46 5.23 15.32
N ASP A 230 9.64 5.81 15.33
CA ASP A 230 10.13 6.57 14.22
C ASP A 230 10.48 5.62 13.07
N SER A 231 9.98 5.91 11.88
CA SER A 231 10.26 5.08 10.70
C SER A 231 10.28 5.90 9.43
N SER A 232 10.90 5.33 8.39
CA SER A 232 10.79 5.83 7.04
C SER A 232 10.75 4.67 6.06
N PHE A 233 10.05 4.86 4.95
CA PHE A 233 10.07 3.93 3.83
C PHE A 233 10.10 4.68 2.50
N GLU A 234 10.64 4.03 1.48
CA GLU A 234 10.57 4.42 0.09
C GLU A 234 10.24 3.20 -0.75
N PHE A 235 9.20 3.30 -1.56
CA PHE A 235 8.80 2.27 -2.52
C PHE A 235 8.76 2.87 -3.92
N VAL A 236 9.49 2.27 -4.84
CA VAL A 236 9.59 2.75 -6.22
C VAL A 236 9.20 1.65 -7.20
N ILE A 237 8.39 2.01 -8.19
CA ILE A 237 8.15 1.20 -9.39
C ILE A 237 8.64 2.01 -10.58
N GLY A 238 9.64 1.50 -11.28
CA GLY A 238 10.22 2.20 -12.44
C GLY A 238 9.25 2.34 -13.59
N SER A 239 8.48 1.29 -13.92
CA SER A 239 7.42 1.37 -14.93
C SER A 239 6.37 0.27 -14.80
N ILE A 240 5.14 0.59 -15.22
CA ILE A 240 4.06 -0.37 -15.46
C ILE A 240 3.57 -0.19 -16.89
N ALA A 241 3.50 -1.27 -17.66
CA ALA A 241 2.90 -1.31 -18.98
C ALA A 241 1.77 -2.33 -19.02
N MET A 242 0.61 -1.93 -19.52
CA MET A 242 -0.57 -2.79 -19.69
C MET A 242 -1.07 -2.67 -21.12
N GLY A 243 -1.45 -3.78 -21.73
CA GLY A 243 -1.97 -3.86 -23.09
C GLY A 243 -3.40 -4.37 -23.15
N SER A 244 -4.00 -4.27 -24.33
CA SER A 244 -5.28 -4.94 -24.64
C SER A 244 -5.03 -6.38 -25.09
N PRO A 245 -5.92 -7.34 -24.80
CA PRO A 245 -5.82 -8.70 -25.37
C PRO A 245 -5.80 -8.77 -26.90
N MET A 246 -6.22 -7.70 -27.57
CA MET A 246 -6.32 -7.61 -29.04
C MET A 246 -5.26 -6.73 -29.69
N ASP A 247 -4.41 -6.06 -28.92
CA ASP A 247 -3.39 -5.13 -29.40
C ASP A 247 -2.02 -5.50 -28.83
N GLU A 248 -1.03 -5.68 -29.70
CA GLU A 248 0.36 -5.99 -29.30
C GLU A 248 1.07 -4.80 -28.62
N LYS A 249 0.44 -3.63 -28.60
CA LYS A 249 1.00 -2.44 -27.97
C LYS A 249 0.46 -2.23 -26.57
N ALA A 250 1.28 -1.67 -25.71
CA ALA A 250 0.82 -1.18 -24.42
C ALA A 250 -0.21 -0.06 -24.63
N THR A 251 -1.39 -0.23 -24.05
CA THR A 251 -2.47 0.77 -24.08
C THR A 251 -2.44 1.70 -22.89
N LEU A 252 -1.75 1.31 -21.82
CA LEU A 252 -1.46 2.13 -20.65
C LEU A 252 0.03 1.98 -20.30
N MET A 253 0.71 3.08 -20.12
CA MET A 253 2.06 3.14 -19.58
C MET A 253 2.08 4.09 -18.39
N VAL A 254 2.67 3.66 -17.29
CA VAL A 254 2.95 4.49 -16.12
C VAL A 254 4.45 4.43 -15.86
N GLU A 255 5.09 5.57 -15.70
CA GLU A 255 6.52 5.66 -15.45
C GLU A 255 6.79 6.30 -14.10
N LYS A 256 7.71 5.69 -13.36
CA LYS A 256 8.27 6.13 -12.10
C LYS A 256 7.20 6.50 -11.06
N ILE A 257 6.59 5.50 -10.49
CA ILE A 257 5.77 5.64 -9.29
C ILE A 257 6.71 5.65 -8.10
N VAL A 258 6.63 6.69 -7.28
CA VAL A 258 7.36 6.81 -6.01
C VAL A 258 6.34 6.98 -4.90
N MET A 259 6.50 6.22 -3.84
CA MET A 259 5.77 6.39 -2.60
C MET A 259 6.79 6.38 -1.47
N ASP A 260 6.87 7.45 -0.72
CA ASP A 260 7.71 7.50 0.47
C ASP A 260 6.92 8.02 1.67
N GLY A 261 7.36 7.66 2.85
CA GLY A 261 6.73 8.10 4.06
C GLY A 261 7.69 8.13 5.25
N VAL A 262 7.32 8.98 6.19
CA VAL A 262 8.03 9.13 7.47
C VAL A 262 7.01 9.13 8.59
N SER A 263 7.28 8.41 9.67
CA SER A 263 6.55 8.54 10.92
C SER A 263 7.48 9.03 12.03
N GLU A 264 7.01 9.99 12.81
CA GLU A 264 7.74 10.58 13.93
C GLU A 264 6.86 10.54 15.20
N LYS A 265 7.34 9.91 16.24
CA LYS A 265 6.62 9.83 17.52
C LYS A 265 6.94 11.03 18.40
N SER A 266 5.96 11.48 19.18
CA SER A 266 6.19 12.43 20.26
C SER A 266 7.15 11.87 21.32
N ASN A 267 7.79 12.76 22.10
CA ASN A 267 8.76 12.36 23.13
C ASN A 267 8.18 11.41 24.19
N ASP A 268 6.90 11.49 24.50
CA ASP A 268 6.19 10.61 25.44
C ASP A 268 5.59 9.36 24.76
N GLY A 269 5.70 9.26 23.44
CA GLY A 269 5.21 8.13 22.63
C GLY A 269 3.68 7.99 22.61
N GLN A 270 2.94 9.06 22.93
CA GLN A 270 1.48 9.05 22.92
C GLN A 270 0.89 9.53 21.57
N LEU A 271 1.63 10.38 20.86
CA LEU A 271 1.24 10.91 19.56
C LEU A 271 2.24 10.50 18.50
N MET A 272 1.77 10.47 17.25
CA MET A 272 2.58 10.22 16.07
C MET A 272 2.14 11.15 14.95
N ASP A 273 3.12 11.70 14.23
CA ASP A 273 2.92 12.41 12.97
C ASP A 273 3.38 11.50 11.84
N VAL A 274 2.61 11.49 10.75
CA VAL A 274 2.89 10.66 9.56
C VAL A 274 2.84 11.53 8.33
N THR A 275 3.94 11.54 7.57
CA THR A 275 4.01 12.17 6.24
C THR A 275 4.03 11.08 5.18
N LEU A 276 3.21 11.23 4.13
CA LEU A 276 3.16 10.33 2.98
C LEU A 276 3.26 11.17 1.69
N ASN A 277 4.20 10.82 0.85
CA ASN A 277 4.43 11.46 -0.43
C ASN A 277 4.22 10.45 -1.56
N TYR A 278 3.47 10.86 -2.57
CA TYR A 278 3.19 10.08 -3.77
C TYR A 278 3.57 10.87 -5.00
N GLY A 279 4.34 10.26 -5.89
CA GLY A 279 4.75 10.84 -7.16
C GLY A 279 4.54 9.87 -8.31
N ILE A 280 4.10 10.39 -9.46
CA ILE A 280 4.07 9.66 -10.73
C ILE A 280 4.62 10.58 -11.81
N GLU A 281 5.70 10.16 -12.47
CA GLU A 281 6.34 10.99 -13.49
C GLU A 281 5.48 11.10 -14.76
N THR A 282 4.95 9.97 -15.24
CA THR A 282 4.13 9.95 -16.46
C THR A 282 3.05 8.88 -16.41
N ILE A 283 1.85 9.22 -16.86
CA ILE A 283 0.79 8.29 -17.23
C ILE A 283 0.41 8.57 -18.67
N ALA A 284 0.51 7.57 -19.53
CA ALA A 284 0.15 7.68 -20.97
C ALA A 284 -0.78 6.55 -21.36
N SER A 285 -1.91 6.89 -21.99
CA SER A 285 -2.83 5.97 -22.62
C SER A 285 -3.45 6.60 -23.87
N GLU A 286 -4.21 5.84 -24.65
CA GLU A 286 -4.88 6.38 -25.85
C GLU A 286 -5.81 7.55 -25.47
N GLY A 287 -5.48 8.74 -25.93
CA GLY A 287 -6.27 9.96 -25.70
C GLY A 287 -6.16 10.56 -24.29
N PHE A 288 -5.26 10.07 -23.45
CA PHE A 288 -5.00 10.62 -22.10
C PHE A 288 -3.51 10.60 -21.80
N ASN A 289 -2.99 11.71 -21.30
CA ASN A 289 -1.66 11.78 -20.71
C ASN A 289 -1.69 12.66 -19.45
N ALA A 290 -0.93 12.24 -18.45
CA ALA A 290 -0.66 13.04 -17.26
C ALA A 290 0.82 12.97 -16.94
N LYS A 291 1.36 13.99 -16.29
CA LYS A 291 2.78 14.08 -15.94
C LYS A 291 2.99 14.84 -14.64
N ASP A 292 4.12 14.55 -14.01
CA ASP A 292 4.59 15.25 -12.80
C ASP A 292 3.49 15.29 -11.72
N LEU A 293 2.76 14.15 -11.55
CA LEU A 293 1.72 14.06 -10.54
C LEU A 293 2.36 13.93 -9.16
N VAL A 294 1.99 14.82 -8.25
CA VAL A 294 2.45 14.83 -6.85
C VAL A 294 1.23 14.90 -5.93
N PHE A 295 1.24 14.10 -4.88
CA PHE A 295 0.24 14.14 -3.82
C PHE A 295 0.93 13.87 -2.47
N ASN A 296 1.14 14.93 -1.70
CA ASN A 296 1.83 14.89 -0.41
C ASN A 296 0.84 15.16 0.71
N THR A 297 0.85 14.31 1.74
CA THR A 297 -0.08 14.39 2.86
C THR A 297 0.65 14.28 4.20
N GLU A 298 0.09 14.92 5.21
CA GLU A 298 0.51 14.83 6.60
C GLU A 298 -0.69 14.53 7.48
N PHE A 299 -0.53 13.57 8.37
CA PHE A 299 -1.45 13.26 9.46
C PHE A 299 -0.73 13.59 10.77
N ASN A 300 -1.18 14.64 11.46
CA ASN A 300 -0.54 15.08 12.68
C ASN A 300 -1.41 14.75 13.90
N ASN A 301 -0.75 14.48 15.01
CA ASN A 301 -1.39 14.16 16.29
C ASN A 301 -2.25 12.89 16.24
N LEU A 302 -1.78 11.82 15.56
CA LEU A 302 -2.42 10.51 15.68
C LEU A 302 -2.22 9.98 17.11
N GLU A 303 -3.32 9.67 17.78
CA GLU A 303 -3.31 9.24 19.18
C GLU A 303 -3.16 7.72 19.26
N LYS A 304 -2.31 7.24 20.18
CA LYS A 304 -1.90 5.84 20.29
C LYS A 304 -3.07 4.89 20.54
N THR A 305 -3.98 5.24 21.46
CA THR A 305 -5.11 4.36 21.82
C THR A 305 -6.05 4.17 20.64
N PHE A 306 -6.32 5.26 19.92
CA PHE A 306 -7.14 5.22 18.70
C PHE A 306 -6.46 4.38 17.61
N PHE A 307 -5.17 4.61 17.36
CA PHE A 307 -4.43 3.89 16.32
C PHE A 307 -4.35 2.39 16.60
N THR A 308 -4.07 2.01 17.86
CA THR A 308 -4.06 0.59 18.26
C THR A 308 -5.44 -0.05 18.08
N ALA A 309 -6.50 0.63 18.52
CA ALA A 309 -7.87 0.16 18.34
C ALA A 309 -8.26 0.02 16.87
N PHE A 310 -7.83 0.97 16.02
CA PHE A 310 -8.04 0.90 14.58
C PHE A 310 -7.30 -0.28 13.94
N GLN A 311 -6.05 -0.52 14.33
CA GLN A 311 -5.29 -1.69 13.84
C GLN A 311 -5.95 -3.00 14.25
N GLU A 312 -6.36 -3.16 15.51
CA GLU A 312 -7.04 -4.35 16.00
C GLU A 312 -8.36 -4.60 15.27
N ALA A 313 -9.15 -3.55 15.06
CA ALA A 313 -10.43 -3.64 14.36
C ALA A 313 -10.28 -3.92 12.84
N SER A 314 -9.16 -3.54 12.24
CA SER A 314 -8.91 -3.74 10.80
C SER A 314 -8.50 -5.18 10.46
N VAL A 315 -8.22 -6.01 11.47
CA VAL A 315 -7.78 -7.41 11.31
C VAL A 315 -8.90 -8.31 10.79
N ASP A 316 -10.18 -8.02 11.13
CA ASP A 316 -11.31 -8.79 10.64
C ASP A 316 -12.37 -7.89 9.97
N PRO A 317 -12.34 -7.75 8.64
CA PRO A 317 -13.31 -6.93 7.91
C PRO A 317 -14.77 -7.43 7.99
N SER A 318 -15.00 -8.66 8.45
CA SER A 318 -16.36 -9.22 8.58
C SER A 318 -17.12 -8.69 9.80
N GLU A 319 -16.41 -8.07 10.77
CA GLU A 319 -16.96 -7.58 12.03
C GLU A 319 -17.13 -6.04 12.04
N ILE A 320 -17.76 -5.48 11.01
CA ILE A 320 -18.00 -4.03 10.87
C ILE A 320 -18.67 -3.41 12.10
N ASP A 321 -19.58 -4.15 12.76
CA ASP A 321 -20.27 -3.66 13.95
C ASP A 321 -19.32 -3.53 15.15
N GLN A 322 -18.39 -4.48 15.34
CA GLN A 322 -17.37 -4.39 16.39
C GLN A 322 -16.38 -3.25 16.10
N MET A 323 -15.95 -3.11 14.85
CA MET A 323 -15.10 -1.99 14.43
C MET A 323 -15.74 -0.64 14.78
N THR A 324 -17.04 -0.49 14.55
CA THR A 324 -17.78 0.74 14.88
C THR A 324 -17.76 1.02 16.39
N GLU A 325 -17.98 0.03 17.23
CA GLU A 325 -17.97 0.21 18.70
C GLU A 325 -16.56 0.49 19.24
N VAL A 326 -15.55 -0.19 18.72
CA VAL A 326 -14.14 0.03 19.09
C VAL A 326 -13.72 1.45 18.71
N LEU A 327 -14.01 1.87 17.48
CA LEU A 327 -13.72 3.23 17.01
C LEU A 327 -14.45 4.28 17.83
N LYS A 328 -15.72 4.11 18.16
CA LYS A 328 -16.46 5.04 19.01
C LYS A 328 -15.83 5.20 20.39
N SER A 329 -15.37 4.11 21.02
CA SER A 329 -14.75 4.15 22.35
C SER A 329 -13.37 4.81 22.36
N SER A 330 -12.62 4.72 21.26
CA SER A 330 -11.26 5.28 21.12
C SER A 330 -11.23 6.64 20.42
N LEU A 331 -12.35 7.10 19.85
CA LEU A 331 -12.41 8.34 19.06
C LEU A 331 -12.16 9.61 19.94
N LEU A 332 -12.68 9.64 21.17
CA LEU A 332 -12.53 10.81 22.01
C LEU A 332 -11.07 11.18 22.33
N PRO A 333 -10.18 10.26 22.72
CA PRO A 333 -8.75 10.56 22.85
C PRO A 333 -8.13 11.15 21.58
N GLN A 334 -8.46 10.61 20.41
CA GLN A 334 -7.99 11.14 19.13
C GLN A 334 -8.46 12.57 18.88
N LEU A 335 -9.73 12.88 19.15
CA LEU A 335 -10.27 14.22 18.99
C LEU A 335 -9.68 15.22 19.99
N GLN A 336 -9.40 14.77 21.21
CA GLN A 336 -8.72 15.58 22.24
C GLN A 336 -7.27 15.90 21.87
N ALA A 337 -6.62 15.02 21.14
CA ALA A 337 -5.28 15.25 20.58
C ALA A 337 -5.24 16.34 19.50
N SER A 338 -6.40 16.83 19.06
CA SER A 338 -6.50 17.85 18.02
C SER A 338 -5.88 17.39 16.69
N PRO A 339 -6.42 16.32 16.07
CA PRO A 339 -5.87 15.78 14.84
C PRO A 339 -5.91 16.78 13.70
N GLU A 340 -4.85 16.74 12.87
CA GLU A 340 -4.75 17.52 11.65
C GLU A 340 -4.49 16.60 10.46
N PHE A 341 -5.15 16.89 9.34
CA PHE A 341 -4.90 16.28 8.05
C PHE A 341 -4.56 17.36 7.05
N ASN A 342 -3.36 17.31 6.47
CA ASN A 342 -2.88 18.26 5.50
C ASN A 342 -2.65 17.57 4.16
N ILE A 343 -3.12 18.18 3.09
CA ILE A 343 -2.58 17.99 1.75
C ILE A 343 -1.62 19.16 1.55
N THR A 344 -0.32 18.91 1.72
CA THR A 344 0.71 19.95 1.64
C THR A 344 1.00 20.33 0.19
N GLU A 345 0.84 19.35 -0.71
CA GLU A 345 0.94 19.54 -2.14
C GLU A 345 0.04 18.53 -2.89
N MET A 346 -0.71 19.03 -3.83
CA MET A 346 -1.39 18.26 -4.87
C MET A 346 -1.15 18.98 -6.17
N SER A 347 -0.35 18.40 -7.09
CA SER A 347 0.03 19.10 -8.33
C SER A 347 0.20 18.13 -9.48
N GLY A 348 0.18 18.65 -10.71
CA GLY A 348 0.47 17.88 -11.90
C GLY A 348 -0.05 18.50 -13.18
N GLY A 349 0.25 17.81 -14.28
CA GLY A 349 -0.24 18.16 -15.61
C GLY A 349 -1.14 17.09 -16.20
N VAL A 350 -2.23 17.47 -16.86
CA VAL A 350 -3.11 16.58 -17.63
C VAL A 350 -3.35 17.19 -19.01
N GLY A 351 -2.99 16.45 -20.06
CA GLY A 351 -3.01 17.00 -21.41
C GLY A 351 -2.06 18.19 -21.54
N ASN A 352 -2.60 19.35 -21.81
CA ASN A 352 -1.85 20.62 -21.91
C ASN A 352 -2.07 21.54 -20.71
N GLY A 353 -2.87 21.11 -19.74
CA GLY A 353 -3.19 21.89 -18.56
C GLY A 353 -2.46 21.42 -17.32
N SER A 354 -2.38 22.29 -16.32
CA SER A 354 -1.77 22.03 -15.03
C SER A 354 -2.69 22.43 -13.87
N PHE A 355 -2.50 21.77 -12.74
CA PHE A 355 -3.21 22.09 -11.50
C PHE A 355 -2.26 22.08 -10.33
N SER A 356 -2.62 22.84 -9.30
CA SER A 356 -2.01 22.76 -7.98
C SER A 356 -3.07 22.95 -6.89
N GLY A 357 -2.84 22.37 -5.71
CA GLY A 357 -3.75 22.50 -4.59
C GLY A 357 -3.09 22.17 -3.28
N LYS A 358 -3.71 22.64 -2.21
CA LYS A 358 -3.36 22.31 -0.83
C LYS A 358 -4.62 22.37 0.04
N MET A 359 -4.62 21.63 1.13
CA MET A 359 -5.71 21.64 2.10
C MET A 359 -5.15 21.41 3.51
N LEU A 360 -5.65 22.16 4.47
CA LEU A 360 -5.51 21.90 5.89
C LEU A 360 -6.88 21.62 6.46
N MET A 361 -7.04 20.51 7.13
CA MET A 361 -8.23 20.16 7.90
C MET A 361 -7.81 19.81 9.33
N LYS A 362 -8.53 20.35 10.32
CA LYS A 362 -8.26 20.06 11.73
C LYS A 362 -9.53 20.01 12.56
N ILE A 363 -9.49 19.27 13.64
CA ILE A 363 -10.54 19.26 14.67
C ILE A 363 -9.90 19.69 15.98
N THR A 364 -10.50 20.67 16.65
CA THR A 364 -9.94 21.23 17.89
C THR A 364 -11.02 21.50 18.95
N GLY A 365 -10.62 21.50 20.22
CA GLY A 365 -11.48 21.87 21.34
C GLY A 365 -12.60 20.87 21.62
N VAL A 366 -12.38 19.60 21.40
CA VAL A 366 -13.32 18.53 21.74
C VAL A 366 -13.00 18.02 23.15
N ASP A 367 -13.82 18.36 24.12
CA ASP A 367 -13.68 17.90 25.51
C ASP A 367 -14.53 16.65 25.81
N SER A 368 -15.62 16.45 25.08
CA SER A 368 -16.53 15.32 25.22
C SER A 368 -17.21 15.01 23.88
N MET A 369 -17.64 13.77 23.72
CA MET A 369 -18.46 13.39 22.55
C MET A 369 -19.85 14.03 22.62
N PRO A 370 -20.45 14.38 21.48
CA PRO A 370 -21.84 14.85 21.43
C PRO A 370 -22.80 13.71 21.78
N ASP A 371 -23.98 14.05 22.33
CA ASP A 371 -25.05 13.07 22.60
C ASP A 371 -25.53 12.36 21.32
N VAL A 372 -25.46 13.06 20.18
CA VAL A 372 -25.80 12.55 18.83
C VAL A 372 -24.56 12.74 17.96
N LEU A 373 -23.96 11.64 17.52
CA LEU A 373 -22.75 11.66 16.70
C LEU A 373 -22.95 12.33 15.34
N GLU A 374 -24.17 12.30 14.81
CA GLU A 374 -24.54 12.88 13.54
C GLU A 374 -24.90 14.38 13.65
N ASP A 375 -24.72 15.03 14.83
CA ASP A 375 -25.00 16.46 14.97
C ASP A 375 -24.02 17.32 14.16
N PRO A 376 -24.45 17.90 13.02
CA PRO A 376 -23.57 18.70 12.18
C PRO A 376 -23.09 19.98 12.88
N GLY A 377 -23.93 20.55 13.76
CA GLY A 377 -23.60 21.78 14.48
C GLY A 377 -22.42 21.59 15.43
N PHE A 378 -22.35 20.44 16.09
CA PHE A 378 -21.20 20.10 16.92
C PHE A 378 -19.92 20.05 16.08
N TRP A 379 -19.90 19.26 15.02
CA TRP A 379 -18.72 19.07 14.20
C TRP A 379 -18.24 20.35 13.52
N LEU A 380 -19.16 21.14 12.99
CA LEU A 380 -18.83 22.43 12.37
C LEU A 380 -18.20 23.44 13.35
N SER A 381 -18.58 23.37 14.63
CA SER A 381 -18.00 24.23 15.67
C SER A 381 -16.57 23.82 16.04
N LYS A 382 -16.15 22.60 15.73
CA LYS A 382 -14.86 22.00 16.07
C LYS A 382 -13.91 21.87 14.88
N ALA A 383 -14.47 21.78 13.67
CA ALA A 383 -13.71 21.63 12.45
C ALA A 383 -13.22 22.98 11.91
N GLY A 384 -11.98 22.99 11.46
CA GLY A 384 -11.39 24.04 10.63
C GLY A 384 -10.92 23.44 9.31
N VAL A 385 -11.23 24.10 8.20
CA VAL A 385 -10.75 23.72 6.88
C VAL A 385 -10.23 24.97 6.17
N ASP A 386 -9.07 24.86 5.53
CA ASP A 386 -8.49 25.84 4.63
C ASP A 386 -7.99 25.11 3.40
N SER A 387 -8.55 25.42 2.24
CA SER A 387 -8.12 24.78 1.00
C SER A 387 -8.03 25.76 -0.15
N THR A 388 -7.06 25.50 -1.03
CA THR A 388 -6.87 26.27 -2.26
C THR A 388 -6.59 25.31 -3.39
N ILE A 389 -7.30 25.47 -4.50
CA ILE A 389 -7.05 24.77 -5.76
C ILE A 389 -6.87 25.81 -6.85
N THR A 390 -5.81 25.67 -7.65
CA THR A 390 -5.51 26.52 -8.81
C THR A 390 -5.42 25.64 -10.05
N LEU A 391 -6.07 26.06 -11.11
CA LEU A 391 -6.05 25.42 -12.43
C LEU A 391 -5.57 26.43 -13.45
N ASP A 392 -4.63 26.09 -14.29
CA ASP A 392 -4.37 26.93 -15.47
C ASP A 392 -5.60 26.91 -16.41
N LYS A 393 -5.61 27.82 -17.37
CA LYS A 393 -6.74 27.97 -18.30
C LYS A 393 -7.03 26.70 -19.07
N ALA A 394 -6.01 25.95 -19.50
CA ALA A 394 -6.18 24.72 -20.28
C ALA A 394 -6.79 23.62 -19.41
N MET A 395 -6.35 23.49 -18.16
CA MET A 395 -6.90 22.56 -17.19
C MET A 395 -8.34 22.89 -16.81
N ALA A 396 -8.65 24.17 -16.58
CA ALA A 396 -10.01 24.60 -16.28
C ALA A 396 -10.97 24.26 -17.42
N LEU A 397 -10.59 24.51 -18.67
CA LEU A 397 -11.38 24.14 -19.84
C LEU A 397 -11.57 22.62 -19.97
N TRP A 398 -10.52 21.85 -19.71
CA TRP A 398 -10.58 20.40 -19.73
C TRP A 398 -11.52 19.85 -18.64
N VAL A 399 -11.46 20.37 -17.41
CA VAL A 399 -12.38 20.02 -16.32
C VAL A 399 -13.83 20.39 -16.71
N GLY A 400 -14.04 21.60 -17.21
CA GLY A 400 -15.37 22.06 -17.68
C GLY A 400 -15.93 21.16 -18.79
N GLU A 401 -15.10 20.76 -19.77
CA GLU A 401 -15.49 19.77 -20.81
C GLU A 401 -15.94 18.47 -20.16
N LYS A 402 -15.15 17.90 -19.24
CA LYS A 402 -15.48 16.62 -18.60
C LYS A 402 -16.77 16.68 -17.77
N MET A 403 -16.98 17.78 -17.04
CA MET A 403 -18.21 18.00 -16.28
C MET A 403 -19.43 18.07 -17.20
N LEU A 404 -19.34 18.81 -18.32
CA LEU A 404 -20.43 18.91 -19.29
C LEU A 404 -20.70 17.58 -19.98
N VAL A 405 -19.67 16.83 -20.38
CA VAL A 405 -19.84 15.48 -20.95
C VAL A 405 -20.59 14.58 -19.96
N SER A 406 -20.17 14.55 -18.71
CA SER A 406 -20.83 13.75 -17.67
C SER A 406 -22.29 14.16 -17.45
N GLN A 407 -22.56 15.45 -17.42
CA GLN A 407 -23.93 15.98 -17.27
C GLN A 407 -24.81 15.62 -18.46
N LEU A 408 -24.34 15.80 -19.69
CA LEU A 408 -25.08 15.50 -20.94
C LEU A 408 -25.29 13.99 -21.11
N GLN A 409 -24.34 13.16 -20.73
CA GLN A 409 -24.49 11.69 -20.77
C GLN A 409 -25.41 11.18 -19.64
N GLY A 410 -25.48 11.86 -18.51
CA GLY A 410 -26.39 11.56 -17.41
C GLY A 410 -27.84 11.95 -17.69
N ASP A 411 -28.11 12.80 -18.69
CA ASP A 411 -29.46 13.15 -19.12
C ASP A 411 -30.00 12.13 -20.14
N PRO A 412 -31.03 11.32 -19.81
CA PRO A 412 -31.56 10.29 -20.69
C PRO A 412 -32.08 10.82 -22.03
N GLN A 413 -32.57 12.08 -22.07
CA GLN A 413 -33.07 12.69 -23.31
C GLN A 413 -31.92 13.06 -24.25
N MET A 414 -30.87 13.68 -23.69
CA MET A 414 -29.69 14.08 -24.46
C MET A 414 -28.89 12.84 -24.93
N ALA A 415 -28.68 11.88 -24.04
CA ALA A 415 -27.95 10.63 -24.35
C ALA A 415 -28.64 9.79 -25.46
N SER A 416 -29.99 9.90 -25.58
CA SER A 416 -30.72 9.18 -26.65
C SER A 416 -30.73 9.92 -27.99
N GLN A 417 -30.45 11.22 -28.03
CA GLN A 417 -30.57 12.07 -29.22
C GLN A 417 -29.22 12.43 -29.85
N MET A 418 -28.12 12.30 -29.07
CA MET A 418 -26.77 12.70 -29.50
C MET A 418 -25.81 11.51 -29.43
N THR A 419 -24.89 11.46 -30.37
CA THR A 419 -23.75 10.54 -30.29
C THR A 419 -22.72 11.05 -29.28
N ASN A 420 -21.87 10.16 -28.76
CA ASN A 420 -20.77 10.53 -27.84
C ASN A 420 -19.85 11.62 -28.44
N LYS A 421 -19.68 11.62 -29.77
CA LYS A 421 -18.90 12.64 -30.46
C LYS A 421 -19.58 14.00 -30.43
N GLU A 422 -20.90 14.05 -30.73
CA GLU A 422 -21.67 15.30 -30.69
C GLU A 422 -21.74 15.87 -29.28
N ILE A 423 -21.89 15.02 -28.25
CA ILE A 423 -21.85 15.44 -26.83
C ILE A 423 -20.49 16.06 -26.52
N LYS A 424 -19.38 15.42 -26.93
CA LYS A 424 -18.03 15.93 -26.70
C LYS A 424 -17.80 17.27 -27.43
N ASP A 425 -18.19 17.36 -28.70
CA ASP A 425 -18.02 18.59 -29.49
C ASP A 425 -18.81 19.77 -28.86
N LEU A 426 -20.03 19.50 -28.38
CA LEU A 426 -20.85 20.48 -27.68
C LEU A 426 -20.21 20.90 -26.34
N ALA A 427 -19.70 19.95 -25.56
CA ALA A 427 -19.04 20.21 -24.27
C ALA A 427 -17.80 21.09 -24.47
N VAL A 428 -16.96 20.81 -25.47
CA VAL A 428 -15.79 21.65 -25.80
C VAL A 428 -16.21 23.08 -26.12
N GLN A 429 -17.29 23.28 -26.88
CA GLN A 429 -17.78 24.62 -27.22
C GLN A 429 -18.33 25.39 -26.00
N GLN A 430 -18.93 24.69 -25.04
CA GLN A 430 -19.60 25.31 -23.89
C GLN A 430 -18.72 25.44 -22.64
N ALA A 431 -17.59 24.71 -22.57
CA ALA A 431 -16.71 24.70 -21.41
C ALA A 431 -16.26 26.13 -21.00
N GLY A 432 -15.87 26.94 -21.97
CA GLY A 432 -15.45 28.32 -21.71
C GLY A 432 -16.56 29.18 -21.09
N ALA A 433 -17.78 29.09 -21.63
CA ALA A 433 -18.94 29.83 -21.12
C ALA A 433 -19.35 29.34 -19.73
N MET A 434 -19.22 28.06 -19.44
CA MET A 434 -19.43 27.48 -18.12
C MET A 434 -18.45 28.07 -17.09
N ILE A 435 -17.17 28.09 -17.39
CA ILE A 435 -16.13 28.64 -16.49
C ILE A 435 -16.38 30.15 -16.25
N GLU A 436 -16.72 30.90 -17.30
CA GLU A 436 -17.09 32.32 -17.17
C GLU A 436 -18.31 32.53 -16.26
N THR A 437 -19.31 31.66 -16.38
CA THR A 437 -20.50 31.68 -15.51
C THR A 437 -20.13 31.40 -14.06
N LEU A 438 -19.28 30.39 -13.80
CA LEU A 438 -18.81 30.08 -12.44
C LEU A 438 -17.99 31.23 -11.86
N SER A 439 -17.21 31.93 -12.70
CA SER A 439 -16.46 33.12 -12.28
C SER A 439 -17.38 34.28 -11.93
N GLN A 440 -18.40 34.54 -12.74
CA GLN A 440 -19.40 35.58 -12.45
C GLN A 440 -20.22 35.29 -11.17
N GLN A 441 -20.43 34.02 -10.86
CA GLN A 441 -21.07 33.56 -9.62
C GLN A 441 -20.14 33.60 -8.39
N GLY A 442 -18.85 33.93 -8.58
CA GLY A 442 -17.83 33.94 -7.53
C GLY A 442 -17.42 32.54 -7.06
N MET A 443 -17.77 31.48 -7.80
CA MET A 443 -17.36 30.10 -7.49
C MET A 443 -15.89 29.84 -7.82
N VAL A 444 -15.35 30.53 -8.82
CA VAL A 444 -13.93 30.54 -9.16
C VAL A 444 -13.48 32.00 -9.35
N ILE A 445 -12.21 32.28 -9.06
CA ILE A 445 -11.61 33.61 -9.26
C ILE A 445 -10.57 33.49 -10.36
N ALA A 446 -10.66 34.35 -11.38
CA ALA A 446 -9.55 34.49 -12.33
C ALA A 446 -8.38 35.26 -11.68
N THR A 447 -7.20 34.71 -11.71
CA THR A 447 -5.97 35.33 -11.19
C THR A 447 -5.39 36.33 -12.22
N GLU A 448 -4.41 37.13 -11.82
CA GLU A 448 -3.71 38.07 -12.72
C GLU A 448 -2.96 37.35 -13.85
N ASP A 449 -2.50 36.12 -13.60
CA ASP A 449 -1.81 35.27 -14.56
C ASP A 449 -2.75 34.56 -15.55
N GLY A 450 -4.07 34.70 -15.33
CA GLY A 450 -5.10 34.11 -16.18
C GLY A 450 -5.51 32.68 -15.78
N ASP A 451 -5.04 32.21 -14.65
CA ASP A 451 -5.45 30.95 -14.05
C ASP A 451 -6.77 31.11 -13.28
N TYR A 452 -7.36 29.99 -12.88
CA TYR A 452 -8.60 29.94 -12.10
C TYR A 452 -8.32 29.34 -10.72
N GLN A 453 -8.74 30.06 -9.69
CA GLN A 453 -8.53 29.64 -8.30
C GLN A 453 -9.85 29.50 -7.56
N MET A 454 -9.90 28.51 -6.68
CA MET A 454 -10.98 28.30 -5.73
C MET A 454 -10.39 28.17 -4.32
N MET A 455 -10.86 29.01 -3.39
CA MET A 455 -10.44 29.00 -1.98
C MET A 455 -11.67 28.70 -1.11
N PHE A 456 -11.60 27.61 -0.35
CA PHE A 456 -12.66 27.27 0.63
C PHE A 456 -12.08 27.38 2.04
N THR A 457 -12.81 28.05 2.92
CA THR A 457 -12.51 28.08 4.35
C THR A 457 -13.73 27.71 5.19
N LEU A 458 -13.51 26.93 6.24
CA LEU A 458 -14.46 26.68 7.32
C LEU A 458 -13.78 27.04 8.63
N LYS A 459 -14.34 28.01 9.35
CA LYS A 459 -13.84 28.45 10.64
C LYS A 459 -14.99 28.96 11.50
N ASP A 460 -15.01 28.60 12.77
CA ASP A 460 -16.04 29.03 13.74
C ASP A 460 -17.47 28.83 13.20
N SER A 461 -17.76 27.66 12.62
CA SER A 461 -19.04 27.29 11.97
C SER A 461 -19.42 28.16 10.76
N GLN A 462 -18.50 28.93 10.22
CA GLN A 462 -18.73 29.75 9.03
C GLN A 462 -17.91 29.21 7.85
N ALA A 463 -18.63 28.88 6.78
CA ALA A 463 -18.01 28.50 5.53
C ALA A 463 -17.94 29.70 4.58
N THR A 464 -16.80 29.84 3.89
CA THR A 464 -16.67 30.81 2.80
C THR A 464 -16.10 30.13 1.56
N LEU A 465 -16.54 30.60 0.39
CA LEU A 465 -15.95 30.25 -0.89
C LEU A 465 -15.42 31.54 -1.53
N ASN A 466 -14.12 31.59 -1.77
CA ASN A 466 -13.45 32.79 -2.29
C ASN A 466 -13.72 34.04 -1.44
N GLY A 467 -13.80 33.88 -0.12
CA GLY A 467 -14.11 34.96 0.82
C GLY A 467 -15.59 35.32 0.93
N ASN A 468 -16.46 34.77 0.09
CA ASN A 468 -17.91 34.99 0.17
C ASN A 468 -18.58 33.96 1.08
N PRO A 469 -19.47 34.36 1.99
CA PRO A 469 -20.18 33.43 2.85
C PRO A 469 -20.96 32.40 2.02
N MET A 470 -20.81 31.13 2.39
CA MET A 470 -21.51 30.01 1.78
C MET A 470 -22.48 29.40 2.80
N PRO A 471 -23.81 29.34 2.49
CA PRO A 471 -24.76 28.68 3.38
C PRO A 471 -24.45 27.18 3.41
N LEU A 472 -24.37 26.61 4.60
CA LEU A 472 -24.24 25.17 4.78
C LEU A 472 -25.63 24.52 4.74
N PRO A 473 -25.79 23.32 4.13
CA PRO A 473 -27.09 22.73 3.80
C PRO A 473 -27.78 22.01 4.98
N PHE A 474 -27.64 22.48 6.23
CA PHE A 474 -28.27 21.89 7.45
C PHE A 474 -28.76 22.93 8.42
#